data_cb81f74041ec5a55a5b1fad33c131272
#
_entry.id   cb81f74041ec5a55a5b1fad33c131272
#
_cell.length_a   1.000
_cell.length_b   1.000
_cell.length_c   1.000
_cell.angle_alpha   90.00
_cell.angle_beta   90.00
_cell.angle_gamma   90.00
#
_symmetry.space_group_name_H-M   'P 1'
#
loop_
_entity.id
_entity.type
_entity.pdbx_description
1 polymer ?
#
loop_
_entity_poly.entity_id
_entity_poly.type
_entity_poly.pdbx_seq_one_letter_code
_entity_poly.pdbx_strand_id
1 'polypeptide(L)'
;MSFRTIYHLEEVKMIKLNTILSIFLFFIFGFLVSNISAKEIPAKSKTLVNDYAGILSAEENAQLENILVSYFDTTSTQIAVVIENSLEGDDIADYCQRLATAWGIGEKDKNNGVLLYVAVNDRKVRIHTGYGMEATLTDALSKRIIEQNIKPNFRNNNYAQGIYEAADIMMRAASGEYVNTRSKNSGKGSSLIGIFAFIIILIFIFSKFGGGGGGGLRGRGFGGPVYWGGTMGRGGFSSGGGGGFGGFGGGGFGGGGSSGSW
;
A
#
# COMPACT_ATOMS: atom_id res chain seq x y z
N MET A 1 -18.48 72.81 7.92
CA MET A 1 -18.19 71.47 7.31
C MET A 1 -19.28 70.53 7.79
N SER A 2 -20.15 70.02 6.89
CA SER A 2 -21.36 69.30 7.29
C SER A 2 -21.00 67.92 7.87
N PHE A 3 -21.65 67.49 8.97
CA PHE A 3 -21.52 66.16 9.55
C PHE A 3 -21.58 65.01 8.54
N ARG A 4 -22.37 65.12 7.52
CA ARG A 4 -22.47 64.16 6.43
C ARG A 4 -21.17 63.92 5.65
N THR A 5 -20.34 64.94 5.51
CA THR A 5 -19.06 64.84 4.78
C THR A 5 -18.02 64.10 5.56
N ILE A 6 -18.05 64.20 6.91
CA ILE A 6 -17.12 63.49 7.80
C ILE A 6 -17.43 62.01 7.84
N TYR A 7 -18.72 61.63 7.95
CA TYR A 7 -19.12 60.20 7.92
C TYR A 7 -18.74 59.53 6.58
N HIS A 8 -18.93 60.22 5.44
CA HIS A 8 -18.58 59.69 4.14
C HIS A 8 -17.07 59.47 3.96
N LEU A 9 -16.24 60.32 4.55
CA LEU A 9 -14.80 60.20 4.54
C LEU A 9 -14.30 59.01 5.39
N GLU A 10 -14.93 58.76 6.54
CA GLU A 10 -14.60 57.61 7.40
C GLU A 10 -15.03 56.27 6.76
N GLU A 11 -16.22 56.20 6.13
CA GLU A 11 -16.64 55.01 5.37
C GLU A 11 -15.68 54.69 4.24
N VAL A 12 -15.27 55.68 3.44
CA VAL A 12 -14.33 55.49 2.33
C VAL A 12 -12.96 55.04 2.83
N LYS A 13 -12.48 55.53 4.00
CA LYS A 13 -11.24 55.05 4.62
C LYS A 13 -11.35 53.63 5.10
N MET A 14 -12.45 53.24 5.73
CA MET A 14 -12.71 51.89 6.18
C MET A 14 -12.77 50.90 5.04
N ILE A 15 -13.46 51.25 3.92
CA ILE A 15 -13.52 50.42 2.74
C ILE A 15 -12.12 50.21 2.11
N LYS A 16 -11.34 51.29 2.00
CA LYS A 16 -9.95 51.22 1.51
C LYS A 16 -9.07 50.36 2.39
N LEU A 17 -9.17 50.48 3.71
CA LEU A 17 -8.40 49.71 4.68
C LEU A 17 -8.73 48.21 4.59
N ASN A 18 -10.03 47.87 4.52
CA ASN A 18 -10.49 46.49 4.39
C ASN A 18 -10.06 45.87 3.05
N THR A 19 -10.06 46.66 1.97
CA THR A 19 -9.59 46.18 0.65
C THR A 19 -8.08 45.91 0.67
N ILE A 20 -7.29 46.80 1.27
CA ILE A 20 -5.84 46.60 1.39
C ILE A 20 -5.54 45.38 2.29
N LEU A 21 -6.27 45.21 3.39
CA LEU A 21 -6.14 44.07 4.30
C LEU A 21 -6.51 42.74 3.59
N SER A 22 -7.58 42.75 2.79
CA SER A 22 -7.99 41.57 2.00
C SER A 22 -6.95 41.18 0.94
N ILE A 23 -6.38 42.18 0.24
CA ILE A 23 -5.31 41.94 -0.74
C ILE A 23 -4.06 41.40 -0.03
N PHE A 24 -3.70 41.94 1.11
CA PHE A 24 -2.55 41.49 1.90
C PHE A 24 -2.75 40.06 2.41
N LEU A 25 -3.95 39.73 2.88
CA LEU A 25 -4.32 38.37 3.31
C LEU A 25 -4.26 37.37 2.15
N PHE A 26 -4.73 37.80 0.96
CA PHE A 26 -4.65 36.97 -0.25
C PHE A 26 -3.20 36.72 -0.69
N PHE A 27 -2.31 37.73 -0.58
CA PHE A 27 -0.89 37.57 -0.84
C PHE A 27 -0.19 36.66 0.17
N ILE A 28 -0.52 36.77 1.47
CA ILE A 28 0.00 35.89 2.52
C ILE A 28 -0.49 34.46 2.27
N PHE A 29 -1.76 34.25 1.93
CA PHE A 29 -2.31 32.94 1.62
C PHE A 29 -1.66 32.33 0.36
N GLY A 30 -1.41 33.13 -0.67
CA GLY A 30 -0.68 32.71 -1.88
C GLY A 30 0.78 32.32 -1.60
N PHE A 31 1.44 32.97 -0.65
CA PHE A 31 2.82 32.67 -0.27
C PHE A 31 2.94 31.42 0.61
N LEU A 32 1.86 31.04 1.33
CA LEU A 32 1.76 29.83 2.15
C LEU A 32 1.49 28.56 1.34
N VAL A 33 1.11 28.67 0.05
CA VAL A 33 1.06 27.51 -0.85
C VAL A 33 2.50 27.20 -1.26
N SER A 34 3.24 26.58 -0.33
CA SER A 34 4.57 26.05 -0.57
C SER A 34 4.49 25.09 -1.76
N ASN A 35 5.38 25.21 -2.71
CA ASN A 35 5.54 24.26 -3.79
C ASN A 35 5.82 22.87 -3.19
N ILE A 36 4.79 22.05 -3.05
CA ILE A 36 4.94 20.63 -2.79
C ILE A 36 5.42 20.05 -4.12
N SER A 37 6.74 20.07 -4.29
CA SER A 37 7.37 19.39 -5.43
C SER A 37 7.38 17.92 -5.12
N ALA A 38 6.76 17.11 -5.96
CA ALA A 38 6.86 15.67 -5.86
C ALA A 38 8.33 15.25 -6.05
N LYS A 39 8.80 14.32 -5.22
CA LYS A 39 10.17 13.79 -5.32
C LYS A 39 10.42 13.18 -6.69
N GLU A 40 11.59 13.43 -7.27
CA GLU A 40 12.00 12.88 -8.55
C GLU A 40 12.21 11.36 -8.46
N ILE A 41 11.76 10.65 -9.49
CA ILE A 41 11.94 9.21 -9.59
C ILE A 41 13.33 8.93 -10.15
N PRO A 42 14.15 8.08 -9.49
CA PRO A 42 15.45 7.70 -10.00
C PRO A 42 15.33 6.96 -11.33
N ALA A 43 16.39 7.03 -12.15
CA ALA A 43 16.43 6.33 -13.43
C ALA A 43 16.16 4.83 -13.24
N LYS A 44 15.45 4.24 -14.21
CA LYS A 44 15.10 2.81 -14.18
C LYS A 44 16.34 1.95 -13.99
N SER A 45 16.35 1.14 -12.95
CA SER A 45 17.45 0.27 -12.60
C SER A 45 17.51 -1.00 -13.46
N LYS A 46 18.69 -1.62 -13.46
CA LYS A 46 18.94 -2.95 -14.05
C LYS A 46 19.09 -4.04 -12.98
N THR A 47 18.89 -3.70 -11.71
CA THR A 47 18.97 -4.61 -10.56
C THR A 47 17.66 -4.61 -9.79
N LEU A 48 17.37 -5.69 -9.10
CA LEU A 48 16.20 -5.80 -8.22
C LEU A 48 16.46 -5.10 -6.87
N VAL A 49 17.73 -5.06 -6.41
CA VAL A 49 18.10 -4.39 -5.16
C VAL A 49 18.83 -3.09 -5.46
N ASN A 50 18.29 -1.99 -4.96
CA ASN A 50 18.79 -0.63 -5.20
C ASN A 50 18.91 0.09 -3.87
N ASP A 51 20.10 0.06 -3.28
CA ASP A 51 20.40 0.74 -2.02
C ASP A 51 21.12 2.07 -2.27
N TYR A 52 20.34 3.14 -2.38
CA TYR A 52 20.88 4.51 -2.51
C TYR A 52 21.24 5.14 -1.15
N ALA A 53 20.82 4.51 -0.04
CA ALA A 53 21.14 4.99 1.30
C ALA A 53 22.43 4.36 1.87
N GLY A 54 22.93 3.27 1.25
CA GLY A 54 24.15 2.60 1.67
C GLY A 54 24.04 1.91 3.04
N ILE A 55 22.85 1.38 3.37
CA ILE A 55 22.63 0.69 4.65
C ILE A 55 22.92 -0.81 4.60
N LEU A 56 23.04 -1.37 3.40
CA LEU A 56 23.48 -2.75 3.17
C LEU A 56 24.97 -2.77 2.83
N SER A 57 25.69 -3.76 3.34
CA SER A 57 27.04 -4.03 2.84
C SER A 57 27.00 -4.55 1.39
N ALA A 58 28.12 -4.51 0.71
CA ALA A 58 28.21 -5.01 -0.66
C ALA A 58 27.84 -6.49 -0.77
N GLU A 59 28.24 -7.28 0.23
CA GLU A 59 27.92 -8.72 0.33
C GLU A 59 26.43 -8.95 0.55
N GLU A 60 25.80 -8.22 1.47
CA GLU A 60 24.35 -8.30 1.73
C GLU A 60 23.54 -7.91 0.50
N ASN A 61 23.92 -6.80 -0.16
CA ASN A 61 23.27 -6.38 -1.40
C ASN A 61 23.34 -7.45 -2.48
N ALA A 62 24.56 -7.97 -2.76
CA ALA A 62 24.77 -8.99 -3.78
C ALA A 62 24.05 -10.30 -3.46
N GLN A 63 24.03 -10.71 -2.19
CA GLN A 63 23.31 -11.90 -1.76
C GLN A 63 21.79 -11.75 -1.95
N LEU A 64 21.22 -10.62 -1.55
CA LEU A 64 19.80 -10.34 -1.72
C LEU A 64 19.41 -10.29 -3.20
N GLU A 65 20.21 -9.63 -4.03
CA GLU A 65 20.02 -9.60 -5.50
C GLU A 65 19.99 -11.00 -6.08
N ASN A 66 20.96 -11.87 -5.74
CA ASN A 66 21.01 -13.25 -6.22
C ASN A 66 19.78 -14.06 -5.81
N ILE A 67 19.28 -13.88 -4.59
CA ILE A 67 18.07 -14.54 -4.11
C ILE A 67 16.86 -14.10 -4.92
N LEU A 68 16.70 -12.78 -5.11
CA LEU A 68 15.54 -12.23 -5.84
C LEU A 68 15.59 -12.55 -7.34
N VAL A 69 16.76 -12.53 -7.96
CA VAL A 69 16.95 -12.94 -9.36
C VAL A 69 16.62 -14.43 -9.54
N SER A 70 17.13 -15.31 -8.66
CA SER A 70 16.82 -16.74 -8.71
C SER A 70 15.32 -17.02 -8.55
N TYR A 71 14.66 -16.23 -7.68
CA TYR A 71 13.22 -16.32 -7.51
C TYR A 71 12.46 -15.85 -8.76
N PHE A 72 12.89 -14.74 -9.36
CA PHE A 72 12.33 -14.24 -10.62
C PHE A 72 12.49 -15.27 -11.76
N ASP A 73 13.66 -15.86 -11.91
CA ASP A 73 13.95 -16.87 -12.96
C ASP A 73 13.02 -18.09 -12.87
N THR A 74 12.59 -18.45 -11.67
CA THR A 74 11.74 -19.63 -11.43
C THR A 74 10.25 -19.35 -11.47
N THR A 75 9.83 -18.12 -11.09
CA THR A 75 8.41 -17.78 -10.91
C THR A 75 7.91 -16.68 -11.83
N SER A 76 8.79 -15.98 -12.52
CA SER A 76 8.54 -14.73 -13.25
C SER A 76 8.04 -13.57 -12.37
N THR A 77 7.93 -13.74 -11.05
CA THR A 77 7.50 -12.67 -10.13
C THR A 77 8.67 -11.77 -9.79
N GLN A 78 8.51 -10.49 -9.99
CA GLN A 78 9.55 -9.49 -9.72
C GLN A 78 9.34 -8.85 -8.35
N ILE A 79 10.29 -9.04 -7.45
CA ILE A 79 10.34 -8.35 -6.16
C ILE A 79 11.52 -7.37 -6.21
N ALA A 80 11.22 -6.08 -6.25
CA ALA A 80 12.23 -5.03 -6.21
C ALA A 80 12.35 -4.45 -4.80
N VAL A 81 13.57 -4.18 -4.38
CA VAL A 81 13.90 -3.49 -3.11
C VAL A 81 14.55 -2.17 -3.44
N VAL A 82 13.99 -1.08 -2.96
CA VAL A 82 14.52 0.27 -3.14
C VAL A 82 14.67 0.94 -1.79
N ILE A 83 15.88 1.35 -1.48
CA ILE A 83 16.24 1.97 -0.22
C ILE A 83 16.80 3.36 -0.52
N GLU A 84 16.17 4.37 0.00
CA GLU A 84 16.55 5.77 -0.17
C GLU A 84 16.70 6.48 1.18
N ASN A 85 17.41 7.60 1.18
CA ASN A 85 17.60 8.38 2.39
C ASN A 85 16.30 9.02 2.89
N SER A 86 15.51 9.62 2.00
CA SER A 86 14.30 10.35 2.37
C SER A 86 13.29 10.42 1.23
N LEU A 87 12.03 10.59 1.57
CA LEU A 87 10.93 10.93 0.65
C LEU A 87 10.89 12.42 0.30
N GLU A 88 11.70 13.26 0.95
CA GLU A 88 11.73 14.71 0.73
C GLU A 88 10.36 15.39 0.95
N GLY A 89 9.55 14.81 1.85
CA GLY A 89 8.21 15.31 2.16
C GLY A 89 7.09 14.72 1.32
N ASP A 90 7.40 13.86 0.36
CA ASP A 90 6.41 13.20 -0.50
C ASP A 90 5.58 12.15 0.27
N ASP A 91 4.39 11.82 -0.23
CA ASP A 91 3.60 10.71 0.30
C ASP A 91 4.20 9.38 -0.17
N ILE A 92 4.40 8.46 0.78
CA ILE A 92 5.04 7.18 0.49
C ILE A 92 4.22 6.29 -0.44
N ALA A 93 2.89 6.36 -0.39
CA ALA A 93 2.05 5.53 -1.24
C ALA A 93 2.06 6.07 -2.68
N ASP A 94 1.95 7.38 -2.83
CA ASP A 94 2.03 8.05 -4.14
C ASP A 94 3.41 7.89 -4.77
N TYR A 95 4.47 8.10 -4.00
CA TYR A 95 5.83 7.90 -4.48
C TYR A 95 6.08 6.47 -4.97
N CYS A 96 5.70 5.46 -4.17
CA CYS A 96 5.85 4.05 -4.56
C CYS A 96 5.02 3.70 -5.80
N GLN A 97 3.81 4.25 -5.95
CA GLN A 97 2.99 4.07 -7.14
C GLN A 97 3.69 4.63 -8.39
N ARG A 98 4.22 5.86 -8.30
CA ARG A 98 4.96 6.49 -9.39
C ARG A 98 6.25 5.74 -9.73
N LEU A 99 7.03 5.36 -8.72
CA LEU A 99 8.28 4.62 -8.87
C LEU A 99 8.04 3.26 -9.53
N ALA A 100 7.10 2.47 -8.99
CA ALA A 100 6.79 1.15 -9.52
C ALA A 100 6.28 1.21 -10.97
N THR A 101 5.47 2.21 -11.30
CA THR A 101 4.95 2.45 -12.65
C THR A 101 6.06 2.90 -13.60
N ALA A 102 6.91 3.87 -13.20
CA ALA A 102 8.00 4.39 -14.02
C ALA A 102 9.05 3.30 -14.34
N TRP A 103 9.35 2.45 -13.37
CA TRP A 103 10.26 1.33 -13.59
C TRP A 103 9.56 0.16 -14.31
N GLY A 104 8.24 0.04 -14.20
CA GLY A 104 7.46 -1.05 -14.77
C GLY A 104 7.80 -2.39 -14.11
N ILE A 105 7.81 -2.41 -12.75
CA ILE A 105 8.12 -3.62 -11.97
C ILE A 105 7.07 -4.70 -12.24
N GLY A 106 7.48 -5.93 -12.49
CA GLY A 106 6.60 -7.05 -12.87
C GLY A 106 6.42 -7.19 -14.38
N GLU A 107 5.81 -8.27 -14.80
CA GLU A 107 5.48 -8.53 -16.20
C GLU A 107 4.16 -7.86 -16.59
N LYS A 108 4.11 -7.27 -17.79
CA LYS A 108 2.97 -6.49 -18.29
C LYS A 108 1.65 -7.26 -18.24
N ASP A 109 1.67 -8.54 -18.64
CA ASP A 109 0.43 -9.33 -18.73
C ASP A 109 0.04 -9.99 -17.40
N LYS A 110 1.01 -10.14 -16.48
CA LYS A 110 0.80 -10.78 -15.18
C LYS A 110 0.60 -9.79 -14.05
N ASN A 111 1.15 -8.57 -14.17
CA ASN A 111 1.16 -7.54 -13.13
C ASN A 111 1.69 -8.07 -11.77
N ASN A 112 2.67 -8.96 -11.83
CA ASN A 112 3.21 -9.74 -10.73
C ASN A 112 4.44 -9.08 -10.09
N GLY A 113 4.43 -7.76 -10.03
CA GLY A 113 5.46 -6.95 -9.38
C GLY A 113 5.19 -6.71 -7.91
N VAL A 114 6.24 -6.66 -7.11
CA VAL A 114 6.22 -6.21 -5.70
C VAL A 114 7.37 -5.23 -5.49
N LEU A 115 7.11 -4.11 -4.84
CA LEU A 115 8.12 -3.15 -4.44
C LEU A 115 8.19 -3.09 -2.91
N LEU A 116 9.33 -3.41 -2.34
CA LEU A 116 9.68 -3.06 -0.96
C LEU A 116 10.46 -1.75 -0.99
N TYR A 117 9.87 -0.70 -0.48
CA TYR A 117 10.47 0.62 -0.41
C TYR A 117 10.79 1.02 1.02
N VAL A 118 11.98 1.59 1.24
CA VAL A 118 12.44 2.04 2.55
C VAL A 118 12.99 3.46 2.44
N ALA A 119 12.46 4.40 3.23
CA ALA A 119 12.99 5.75 3.42
C ALA A 119 13.62 5.83 4.82
N VAL A 120 14.95 5.78 4.88
CA VAL A 120 15.70 5.55 6.13
C VAL A 120 15.54 6.70 7.11
N ASN A 121 15.77 7.94 6.67
CA ASN A 121 15.69 9.13 7.53
C ASN A 121 14.27 9.45 7.97
N ASP A 122 13.27 9.13 7.12
CA ASP A 122 11.85 9.31 7.44
C ASP A 122 11.30 8.19 8.30
N ARG A 123 12.08 7.11 8.48
CA ARG A 123 11.65 5.88 9.16
C ARG A 123 10.35 5.33 8.59
N LYS A 124 10.21 5.35 7.29
CA LYS A 124 9.02 4.88 6.58
C LYS A 124 9.35 3.70 5.69
N VAL A 125 8.47 2.73 5.67
CA VAL A 125 8.55 1.54 4.81
C VAL A 125 7.21 1.27 4.15
N ARG A 126 7.23 0.79 2.91
CA ARG A 126 6.05 0.35 2.19
C ARG A 126 6.33 -0.93 1.43
N ILE A 127 5.42 -1.87 1.52
CA ILE A 127 5.28 -2.96 0.55
C ILE A 127 4.16 -2.54 -0.40
N HIS A 128 4.47 -2.44 -1.68
CA HIS A 128 3.55 -2.02 -2.72
C HIS A 128 3.37 -3.16 -3.73
N THR A 129 2.13 -3.55 -4.00
CA THR A 129 1.81 -4.76 -4.76
C THR A 129 1.18 -4.44 -6.10
N GLY A 130 1.63 -5.11 -7.15
CA GLY A 130 0.96 -5.10 -8.45
C GLY A 130 -0.35 -5.86 -8.41
N TYR A 131 -1.23 -5.58 -9.34
CA TYR A 131 -2.58 -6.19 -9.42
C TYR A 131 -2.58 -7.72 -9.34
N GLY A 132 -1.63 -8.38 -10.00
CA GLY A 132 -1.53 -9.84 -9.97
C GLY A 132 -1.09 -10.44 -8.64
N MET A 133 -0.60 -9.60 -7.72
CA MET A 133 -0.11 -10.03 -6.41
C MET A 133 -1.12 -9.82 -5.27
N GLU A 134 -2.19 -9.05 -5.50
CA GLU A 134 -3.14 -8.68 -4.44
C GLU A 134 -3.83 -9.87 -3.78
N ALA A 135 -4.04 -10.96 -4.53
CA ALA A 135 -4.66 -12.17 -4.00
C ALA A 135 -3.76 -12.97 -3.05
N THR A 136 -2.44 -12.94 -3.27
CA THR A 136 -1.44 -13.71 -2.52
C THR A 136 -0.72 -12.88 -1.47
N LEU A 137 -0.31 -11.68 -1.82
CA LEU A 137 0.31 -10.69 -0.93
C LEU A 137 -0.69 -9.57 -0.62
N THR A 138 -1.69 -9.90 0.19
CA THR A 138 -2.75 -8.97 0.57
C THR A 138 -2.23 -7.82 1.44
N ASP A 139 -2.98 -6.70 1.51
CA ASP A 139 -2.65 -5.55 2.39
C ASP A 139 -2.48 -5.98 3.85
N ALA A 140 -3.32 -6.91 4.32
CA ALA A 140 -3.24 -7.45 5.67
C ALA A 140 -1.94 -8.24 5.91
N LEU A 141 -1.48 -9.02 4.93
CA LEU A 141 -0.20 -9.73 5.00
C LEU A 141 0.97 -8.75 4.91
N SER A 142 0.94 -7.82 3.98
CA SER A 142 1.95 -6.75 3.85
C SER A 142 2.10 -5.96 5.16
N LYS A 143 0.97 -5.60 5.80
CA LYS A 143 0.97 -4.95 7.11
C LYS A 143 1.62 -5.82 8.18
N ARG A 144 1.32 -7.11 8.20
CA ARG A 144 1.91 -8.06 9.15
C ARG A 144 3.42 -8.19 8.97
N ILE A 145 3.90 -8.31 7.73
CA ILE A 145 5.34 -8.37 7.43
C ILE A 145 6.03 -7.12 7.98
N ILE A 146 5.47 -5.93 7.73
CA ILE A 146 6.02 -4.68 8.23
C ILE A 146 6.07 -4.69 9.76
N GLU A 147 4.96 -4.99 10.44
CA GLU A 147 4.87 -4.89 11.90
C GLU A 147 5.66 -5.95 12.65
N GLN A 148 5.75 -7.18 12.11
CA GLN A 148 6.33 -8.32 12.82
C GLN A 148 7.78 -8.63 12.44
N ASN A 149 8.21 -8.24 11.23
CA ASN A 149 9.53 -8.57 10.72
C ASN A 149 10.38 -7.32 10.45
N ILE A 150 9.85 -6.33 9.72
CA ILE A 150 10.64 -5.16 9.35
C ILE A 150 10.87 -4.24 10.56
N LYS A 151 9.81 -3.77 11.20
CA LYS A 151 9.90 -2.76 12.27
C LYS A 151 10.75 -3.19 13.47
N PRO A 152 10.63 -4.42 14.01
CA PRO A 152 11.46 -4.83 15.12
C PRO A 152 12.96 -4.84 14.79
N ASN A 153 13.31 -5.30 13.58
CA ASN A 153 14.69 -5.32 13.12
C ASN A 153 15.21 -3.89 12.87
N PHE A 154 14.44 -3.03 12.19
CA PHE A 154 14.83 -1.66 11.87
C PHE A 154 15.00 -0.77 13.11
N ARG A 155 14.20 -0.97 14.16
CA ARG A 155 14.39 -0.30 15.46
C ARG A 155 15.73 -0.61 16.12
N ASN A 156 16.27 -1.78 15.82
CA ASN A 156 17.57 -2.24 16.31
C ASN A 156 18.72 -1.98 15.30
N ASN A 157 18.47 -1.21 14.24
CA ASN A 157 19.36 -0.95 13.10
C ASN A 157 19.79 -2.22 12.33
N ASN A 158 19.07 -3.33 12.49
CA ASN A 158 19.30 -4.58 11.76
C ASN A 158 18.55 -4.54 10.41
N TYR A 159 18.92 -3.58 9.54
CA TYR A 159 18.20 -3.35 8.29
C TYR A 159 18.24 -4.56 7.35
N ALA A 160 19.43 -5.10 7.12
CA ALA A 160 19.59 -6.27 6.26
C ALA A 160 18.70 -7.44 6.69
N GLN A 161 18.73 -7.81 7.98
CA GLN A 161 17.90 -8.90 8.51
C GLN A 161 16.41 -8.65 8.28
N GLY A 162 15.93 -7.43 8.56
CA GLY A 162 14.52 -7.08 8.36
C GLY A 162 14.09 -7.18 6.89
N ILE A 163 14.95 -6.78 5.96
CA ILE A 163 14.71 -6.87 4.52
C ILE A 163 14.73 -8.33 4.05
N TYR A 164 15.69 -9.13 4.50
CA TYR A 164 15.77 -10.56 4.17
C TYR A 164 14.54 -11.33 4.64
N GLU A 165 14.11 -11.14 5.90
CA GLU A 165 12.90 -11.77 6.42
C GLU A 165 11.65 -11.37 5.64
N ALA A 166 11.54 -10.08 5.31
CA ALA A 166 10.42 -9.59 4.50
C ALA A 166 10.43 -10.20 3.10
N ALA A 167 11.59 -10.24 2.44
CA ALA A 167 11.74 -10.83 1.11
C ALA A 167 11.37 -12.33 1.10
N ASP A 168 11.85 -13.11 2.08
CA ASP A 168 11.50 -14.52 2.21
C ASP A 168 9.99 -14.74 2.37
N ILE A 169 9.33 -13.96 3.22
CA ILE A 169 7.88 -14.08 3.40
C ILE A 169 7.13 -13.64 2.14
N MET A 170 7.57 -12.57 1.47
CA MET A 170 6.96 -12.13 0.22
C MET A 170 7.09 -13.18 -0.87
N MET A 171 8.26 -13.82 -1.02
CA MET A 171 8.48 -14.91 -1.99
C MET A 171 7.55 -16.10 -1.71
N ARG A 172 7.47 -16.56 -0.47
CA ARG A 172 6.57 -17.67 -0.09
C ARG A 172 5.10 -17.33 -0.25
N ALA A 173 4.71 -16.09 0.03
CA ALA A 173 3.34 -15.64 -0.18
C ALA A 173 3.00 -15.62 -1.67
N ALA A 174 3.89 -15.09 -2.50
CA ALA A 174 3.73 -15.01 -3.94
C ALA A 174 3.65 -16.40 -4.61
N SER A 175 4.38 -17.40 -4.08
CA SER A 175 4.30 -18.79 -4.54
C SER A 175 3.06 -19.55 -4.03
N GLY A 176 2.23 -18.92 -3.20
CA GLY A 176 1.07 -19.58 -2.57
C GLY A 176 1.44 -20.55 -1.44
N GLU A 177 2.70 -20.59 -1.03
CA GLU A 177 3.21 -21.49 0.02
C GLU A 177 3.07 -20.90 1.44
N TYR A 178 2.68 -19.64 1.54
CA TYR A 178 2.55 -18.98 2.84
C TYR A 178 1.29 -19.44 3.57
N VAL A 179 1.43 -20.44 4.43
CA VAL A 179 0.38 -20.85 5.37
C VAL A 179 0.49 -20.01 6.65
N ASN A 180 -0.53 -19.24 6.94
CA ASN A 180 -0.61 -18.43 8.15
C ASN A 180 -0.72 -19.31 9.42
N THR A 181 0.41 -19.80 9.94
CA THR A 181 0.46 -20.68 11.12
C THR A 181 0.12 -19.96 12.43
N ARG A 182 0.01 -18.63 12.46
CA ARG A 182 -0.30 -17.83 13.68
C ARG A 182 -1.78 -17.44 13.83
N SER A 183 -2.69 -17.94 12.99
CA SER A 183 -4.13 -17.64 13.14
C SER A 183 -4.84 -18.47 14.21
N LYS A 184 -4.16 -19.08 15.18
CA LYS A 184 -4.78 -19.82 16.31
C LYS A 184 -4.75 -19.11 17.66
N ASN A 185 -4.33 -17.85 17.72
CA ASN A 185 -4.69 -17.01 18.86
C ASN A 185 -5.83 -16.06 18.45
N SER A 186 -6.98 -16.63 18.16
CA SER A 186 -8.22 -15.88 18.31
C SER A 186 -8.32 -15.56 19.81
N GLY A 187 -7.87 -14.36 20.18
CA GLY A 187 -8.38 -13.73 21.39
C GLY A 187 -9.86 -13.93 21.36
N LYS A 188 -10.45 -14.26 22.50
CA LYS A 188 -11.89 -14.38 22.72
C LYS A 188 -12.58 -13.20 22.01
N GLY A 189 -12.86 -13.38 20.73
CA GLY A 189 -13.69 -12.47 19.97
C GLY A 189 -15.02 -12.47 20.66
N SER A 190 -15.49 -11.30 21.01
CA SER A 190 -16.88 -11.07 21.43
C SER A 190 -17.74 -11.86 20.47
N SER A 191 -18.34 -12.90 21.02
CA SER A 191 -19.04 -13.91 20.26
C SER A 191 -20.03 -13.21 19.32
N LEU A 192 -19.90 -13.41 18.02
CA LEU A 192 -20.95 -13.04 17.06
C LEU A 192 -22.31 -13.56 17.54
N ILE A 193 -22.31 -14.65 18.32
CA ILE A 193 -23.47 -15.19 19.04
C ILE A 193 -24.07 -14.13 19.98
N GLY A 194 -23.28 -13.30 20.66
CA GLY A 194 -23.79 -12.20 21.51
C GLY A 194 -24.45 -11.10 20.69
N ILE A 195 -23.94 -10.78 19.51
CA ILE A 195 -24.53 -9.79 18.60
C ILE A 195 -25.82 -10.36 17.99
N PHE A 196 -25.80 -11.64 17.56
CA PHE A 196 -27.01 -12.32 17.08
C PHE A 196 -28.07 -12.45 18.18
N ALA A 197 -27.69 -12.82 19.40
CA ALA A 197 -28.62 -12.87 20.53
C ALA A 197 -29.21 -11.48 20.85
N PHE A 198 -28.41 -10.43 20.79
CA PHE A 198 -28.86 -9.05 20.99
C PHE A 198 -29.86 -8.61 19.91
N ILE A 199 -29.55 -8.93 18.63
CA ILE A 199 -30.45 -8.63 17.49
C ILE A 199 -31.79 -9.41 17.64
N ILE A 200 -31.75 -10.69 18.05
CA ILE A 200 -32.95 -11.51 18.28
C ILE A 200 -33.76 -10.92 19.42
N ILE A 201 -33.15 -10.48 20.53
CA ILE A 201 -33.83 -9.82 21.65
C ILE A 201 -34.46 -8.50 21.18
N LEU A 202 -33.77 -7.70 20.37
CA LEU A 202 -34.34 -6.48 19.80
C LEU A 202 -35.54 -6.78 18.89
N ILE A 203 -35.44 -7.78 18.02
CA ILE A 203 -36.55 -8.21 17.16
C ILE A 203 -37.75 -8.68 18.02
N PHE A 204 -37.50 -9.43 19.12
CA PHE A 204 -38.53 -9.91 20.02
C PHE A 204 -39.19 -8.75 20.78
N ILE A 205 -38.45 -7.76 21.21
CA ILE A 205 -38.99 -6.56 21.88
C ILE A 205 -39.84 -5.76 20.88
N PHE A 206 -39.36 -5.53 19.66
CA PHE A 206 -40.09 -4.78 18.64
C PHE A 206 -41.31 -5.56 18.11
N SER A 207 -41.27 -6.89 18.07
CA SER A 207 -42.45 -7.71 17.69
C SER A 207 -43.56 -7.69 18.72
N LYS A 208 -43.25 -7.41 19.98
CA LYS A 208 -44.25 -7.23 21.04
C LYS A 208 -44.89 -5.84 21.07
N PHE A 209 -44.21 -4.84 20.49
CA PHE A 209 -44.70 -3.45 20.44
C PHE A 209 -45.32 -3.04 19.09
N GLY A 210 -45.21 -3.90 18.06
CA GLY A 210 -45.80 -3.66 16.75
C GLY A 210 -46.93 -4.62 16.43
N GLY A 211 -48.15 -4.27 16.83
CA GLY A 211 -49.33 -4.99 16.43
C GLY A 211 -49.75 -4.66 15.01
N GLY A 212 -50.05 -5.70 14.22
CA GLY A 212 -50.95 -5.60 13.08
C GLY A 212 -50.37 -5.65 11.69
N GLY A 213 -50.72 -6.66 10.88
CA GLY A 213 -50.69 -6.59 9.43
C GLY A 213 -49.99 -7.77 8.75
N GLY A 214 -50.75 -8.77 8.33
CA GLY A 214 -50.31 -9.97 7.63
C GLY A 214 -49.87 -9.71 6.19
N GLY A 215 -49.09 -10.66 5.64
CA GLY A 215 -48.75 -10.73 4.22
C GLY A 215 -47.74 -11.82 3.95
N GLY A 216 -48.19 -13.01 3.56
CA GLY A 216 -47.36 -14.12 3.19
C GLY A 216 -46.67 -13.90 1.83
N LEU A 217 -45.45 -14.38 1.70
CA LEU A 217 -44.83 -14.63 0.41
C LEU A 217 -44.13 -15.99 0.39
N ARG A 218 -44.72 -16.81 -0.50
CA ARG A 218 -44.27 -18.14 -0.88
C ARG A 218 -42.89 -18.11 -1.52
N GLY A 219 -42.18 -19.20 -1.28
CA GLY A 219 -40.82 -19.48 -1.71
C GLY A 219 -40.59 -19.55 -3.21
N ARG A 220 -39.31 -19.54 -3.51
CA ARG A 220 -38.79 -20.24 -4.68
C ARG A 220 -37.30 -20.54 -4.43
N GLY A 221 -36.98 -21.82 -4.48
CA GLY A 221 -35.62 -22.33 -4.37
C GLY A 221 -34.81 -22.02 -5.61
N PHE A 222 -33.52 -21.88 -5.41
CA PHE A 222 -32.52 -21.93 -6.47
C PHE A 222 -31.42 -22.89 -6.06
N GLY A 223 -31.42 -24.03 -6.76
CA GLY A 223 -30.36 -25.01 -6.65
C GLY A 223 -29.24 -24.77 -7.65
N GLY A 224 -28.09 -25.38 -7.35
CA GLY A 224 -27.14 -25.83 -8.34
C GLY A 224 -25.71 -25.33 -8.13
N PRO A 225 -24.75 -26.24 -7.80
CA PRO A 225 -23.33 -25.91 -7.82
C PRO A 225 -22.79 -26.04 -9.25
N VAL A 226 -22.11 -25.03 -9.71
CA VAL A 226 -21.37 -25.07 -10.99
C VAL A 226 -19.93 -25.48 -10.71
N TYR A 227 -19.55 -26.67 -11.15
CA TYR A 227 -18.17 -27.15 -11.21
C TYR A 227 -17.49 -26.56 -12.47
N TRP A 228 -16.39 -25.87 -12.29
CA TRP A 228 -15.49 -25.55 -13.38
C TRP A 228 -14.19 -26.33 -13.21
N GLY A 229 -14.04 -27.36 -14.07
CA GLY A 229 -12.77 -28.07 -14.28
C GLY A 229 -11.88 -27.26 -15.22
N GLY A 230 -10.69 -26.90 -14.77
CA GLY A 230 -9.64 -26.30 -15.59
C GLY A 230 -8.52 -27.31 -15.86
N THR A 231 -8.22 -27.51 -17.11
CA THR A 231 -7.24 -28.43 -17.67
C THR A 231 -5.82 -27.99 -17.38
N MET A 232 -4.98 -28.94 -16.96
CA MET A 232 -3.51 -28.81 -16.84
C MET A 232 -2.87 -28.67 -18.24
N GLY A 233 -2.22 -27.54 -18.46
CA GLY A 233 -1.27 -27.32 -19.55
C GLY A 233 0.16 -27.62 -19.09
N ARG A 234 0.73 -28.66 -19.67
CA ARG A 234 2.09 -29.14 -19.44
C ARG A 234 3.02 -28.35 -20.36
N GLY A 235 3.76 -27.36 -19.80
CA GLY A 235 4.78 -26.60 -20.53
C GLY A 235 6.18 -27.01 -20.07
N GLY A 236 7.03 -27.34 -21.05
CA GLY A 236 8.33 -27.95 -20.88
C GLY A 236 9.38 -27.02 -20.29
N PHE A 237 10.24 -27.60 -19.48
CA PHE A 237 11.44 -26.96 -18.94
C PHE A 237 12.49 -26.78 -20.07
N SER A 238 12.87 -25.53 -20.32
CA SER A 238 14.09 -25.19 -21.04
C SER A 238 15.12 -24.72 -20.01
N SER A 239 16.14 -25.53 -19.79
CA SER A 239 17.33 -25.23 -19.05
C SER A 239 18.17 -24.24 -19.89
N GLY A 240 18.35 -23.02 -19.40
CA GLY A 240 19.22 -22.01 -20.02
C GLY A 240 19.94 -21.22 -18.94
N GLY A 241 21.24 -21.18 -19.03
CA GLY A 241 22.28 -20.75 -18.15
C GLY A 241 22.15 -19.35 -17.53
N GLY A 242 22.91 -19.14 -16.46
CA GLY A 242 22.93 -17.95 -15.60
C GLY A 242 22.94 -16.62 -16.34
N GLY A 243 21.78 -15.99 -16.36
CA GLY A 243 21.57 -14.65 -16.86
C GLY A 243 21.24 -13.74 -15.69
N GLY A 244 21.94 -12.60 -15.59
CA GLY A 244 21.57 -11.52 -14.66
C GLY A 244 20.15 -11.03 -14.97
N PHE A 245 19.54 -10.30 -14.02
CA PHE A 245 18.21 -9.73 -14.18
C PHE A 245 18.08 -8.95 -15.50
N GLY A 246 17.16 -9.40 -16.36
CA GLY A 246 17.00 -8.85 -17.73
C GLY A 246 16.25 -7.51 -17.78
N GLY A 247 15.85 -6.96 -16.64
CA GLY A 247 15.10 -5.71 -16.52
C GLY A 247 13.61 -5.90 -16.20
N PHE A 248 12.96 -4.81 -15.83
CA PHE A 248 11.54 -4.79 -15.47
C PHE A 248 10.63 -4.89 -16.70
N GLY A 249 9.57 -5.66 -16.60
CA GLY A 249 8.72 -6.10 -17.73
C GLY A 249 7.46 -5.25 -17.99
N GLY A 250 7.21 -4.19 -17.23
CA GLY A 250 6.09 -3.27 -17.46
C GLY A 250 4.78 -3.65 -16.76
N GLY A 251 4.85 -4.27 -15.58
CA GLY A 251 3.68 -4.59 -14.76
C GLY A 251 2.93 -3.37 -14.26
N GLY A 252 1.62 -3.52 -14.04
CA GLY A 252 0.72 -2.49 -13.52
C GLY A 252 0.47 -2.61 -12.02
N PHE A 253 0.28 -1.46 -11.36
CA PHE A 253 0.02 -1.34 -9.92
C PHE A 253 -1.29 -0.62 -9.66
N GLY A 254 -2.08 -1.07 -8.67
CA GLY A 254 -3.37 -0.53 -8.28
C GLY A 254 -3.40 0.22 -6.95
N GLY A 255 -2.24 0.42 -6.35
CA GLY A 255 -2.16 1.06 -5.03
C GLY A 255 -2.24 0.09 -3.85
N GLY A 256 -2.36 -1.22 -4.10
CA GLY A 256 -2.34 -2.27 -3.07
C GLY A 256 -1.06 -2.28 -2.24
N GLY A 257 -1.12 -2.97 -1.10
CA GLY A 257 -0.01 -3.07 -0.16
C GLY A 257 -0.21 -2.33 1.16
N SER A 258 0.85 -2.10 1.91
CA SER A 258 0.77 -1.44 3.22
C SER A 258 2.01 -0.62 3.52
N SER A 259 1.81 0.42 4.34
CA SER A 259 2.90 1.26 4.84
C SER A 259 3.05 1.16 6.36
N GLY A 260 4.22 1.48 6.85
CA GLY A 260 4.52 1.56 8.27
C GLY A 260 5.68 2.52 8.57
N SER A 261 5.87 2.78 9.86
CA SER A 261 7.00 3.55 10.40
C SER A 261 7.58 2.82 11.60
N TRP A 262 8.88 3.00 11.87
CA TRP A 262 9.60 2.36 12.98
C TRP A 262 10.33 3.33 13.89
#